data_8e98d0e1f69adfeceb0377ca01503d31
#
_entry.id   8e98d0e1f69adfeceb0377ca01503d31
#
_cell.length_a   1.000
_cell.length_b   1.000
_cell.length_c   1.000
_cell.angle_alpha   90.00
_cell.angle_beta   90.00
_cell.angle_gamma   90.00
#
_symmetry.space_group_name_H-M   'P 1'
#
loop_
_entity.id
_entity.type
_entity.pdbx_description
1 polymer ?
#
loop_
_entity_poly.entity_id
_entity_poly.type
_entity_poly.pdbx_seq_one_letter_code
_entity_poly.pdbx_strand_id
1 'polypeptide(L)'
;GALNEVTSMIQRMRELAVQAANETNTDDDKESIQDEIESLKKEIDRVSTDTEFNTKTLFNGSLDTRVYGDHVSRISVSDAVAAGKYNFTIDEAATQAVYNDPLGAAVTTPSYVDDNGDTAADLDAIPDDAAGVVVINGREIKIEAGDTATEVYGKLREGAELGECSINPLIQAGGIYVKKDADYTFGDPLQLTSDFYGSGSQVKISCDNEKLAQFLGLPMSNADNIPTGKDAKLE
;
A
#
# COMPACT_ATOMS: atom_id res chain seq x y z
N GLY A 1 -8.55 -34.73 22.04
CA GLY A 1 -7.84 -34.11 23.14
C GLY A 1 -8.26 -32.66 23.34
N ALA A 2 -7.45 -31.90 24.04
CA ALA A 2 -7.74 -30.55 24.52
C ALA A 2 -8.34 -29.60 23.50
N LEU A 3 -7.87 -29.58 22.24
CA LEU A 3 -8.46 -28.75 21.19
C LEU A 3 -9.92 -29.10 20.85
N ASN A 4 -10.29 -30.37 20.94
CA ASN A 4 -11.67 -30.79 20.73
C ASN A 4 -12.57 -30.33 21.88
N GLU A 5 -12.05 -30.38 23.11
CA GLU A 5 -12.76 -29.89 24.32
C GLU A 5 -12.97 -28.36 24.21
N VAL A 6 -11.93 -27.60 23.88
CA VAL A 6 -12.02 -26.15 23.66
C VAL A 6 -13.05 -25.82 22.55
N THR A 7 -13.00 -26.56 21.44
CA THR A 7 -13.97 -26.36 20.34
C THR A 7 -15.42 -26.61 20.81
N SER A 8 -15.64 -27.66 21.60
CA SER A 8 -16.97 -27.95 22.17
C SER A 8 -17.45 -26.87 23.13
N MET A 9 -16.56 -26.35 23.98
CA MET A 9 -16.87 -25.25 24.89
C MET A 9 -17.20 -23.97 24.12
N ILE A 10 -16.47 -23.63 23.08
CA ILE A 10 -16.76 -22.46 22.24
C ILE A 10 -18.11 -22.61 21.52
N GLN A 11 -18.42 -23.81 21.02
CA GLN A 11 -19.73 -24.07 20.41
C GLN A 11 -20.87 -23.90 21.44
N ARG A 12 -20.70 -24.40 22.68
CA ARG A 12 -21.67 -24.22 23.75
C ARG A 12 -21.83 -22.75 24.12
N MET A 13 -20.74 -21.98 24.23
CA MET A 13 -20.80 -20.53 24.46
C MET A 13 -21.58 -19.80 23.36
N ARG A 14 -21.42 -20.22 22.10
CA ARG A 14 -22.17 -19.66 20.98
C ARG A 14 -23.68 -19.94 21.10
N GLU A 15 -24.05 -21.17 21.47
CA GLU A 15 -25.45 -21.54 21.69
C GLU A 15 -26.06 -20.72 22.81
N LEU A 16 -25.37 -20.56 23.94
CA LEU A 16 -25.78 -19.75 25.08
C LEU A 16 -25.93 -18.27 24.70
N ALA A 17 -25.01 -17.72 23.88
CA ALA A 17 -25.10 -16.35 23.43
C ALA A 17 -26.33 -16.13 22.51
N VAL A 18 -26.64 -17.09 21.63
CA VAL A 18 -27.85 -17.04 20.79
C VAL A 18 -29.12 -17.17 21.65
N GLN A 19 -29.10 -18.03 22.67
CA GLN A 19 -30.20 -18.18 23.62
C GLN A 19 -30.43 -16.87 24.40
N ALA A 20 -29.35 -16.25 24.91
CA ALA A 20 -29.45 -14.98 25.66
C ALA A 20 -29.99 -13.82 24.83
N ALA A 21 -29.79 -13.84 23.51
CA ALA A 21 -30.32 -12.83 22.59
C ALA A 21 -31.81 -12.94 22.34
N ASN A 22 -32.48 -13.98 22.85
CA ASN A 22 -33.91 -14.15 22.69
C ASN A 22 -34.66 -13.25 23.67
N GLU A 23 -35.59 -12.44 23.17
CA GLU A 23 -36.39 -11.48 23.97
C GLU A 23 -37.32 -12.13 25.02
N THR A 24 -37.55 -13.46 24.94
CA THR A 24 -38.38 -14.19 25.89
C THR A 24 -37.69 -14.53 27.21
N ASN A 25 -36.35 -14.35 27.30
CA ASN A 25 -35.59 -14.61 28.51
C ASN A 25 -35.83 -13.53 29.57
N THR A 26 -36.04 -13.96 30.82
CA THR A 26 -36.06 -13.07 31.98
C THR A 26 -34.63 -12.64 32.35
N ASP A 27 -34.51 -11.62 33.21
CA ASP A 27 -33.18 -11.17 33.66
C ASP A 27 -32.47 -12.27 34.47
N ASP A 28 -33.18 -13.08 35.25
CA ASP A 28 -32.65 -14.24 35.97
C ASP A 28 -32.16 -15.34 35.03
N ASP A 29 -32.82 -15.55 33.88
CA ASP A 29 -32.38 -16.49 32.86
C ASP A 29 -31.10 -16.00 32.19
N LYS A 30 -30.99 -14.71 31.90
CA LYS A 30 -29.78 -14.11 31.34
C LYS A 30 -28.57 -14.17 32.30
N GLU A 31 -28.83 -13.94 33.60
CA GLU A 31 -27.79 -14.08 34.63
C GLU A 31 -27.29 -15.53 34.71
N SER A 32 -28.19 -16.51 34.69
CA SER A 32 -27.83 -17.93 34.67
C SER A 32 -27.00 -18.31 33.43
N ILE A 33 -27.35 -17.77 32.27
CA ILE A 33 -26.61 -17.97 31.02
C ILE A 33 -25.20 -17.33 31.14
N GLN A 34 -25.10 -16.13 31.72
CA GLN A 34 -23.83 -15.44 31.93
C GLN A 34 -22.90 -16.25 32.85
N ASP A 35 -23.43 -16.80 33.94
CA ASP A 35 -22.69 -17.65 34.86
C ASP A 35 -22.12 -18.92 34.18
N GLU A 36 -22.92 -19.54 33.30
CA GLU A 36 -22.46 -20.70 32.52
C GLU A 36 -21.35 -20.29 31.53
N ILE A 37 -21.47 -19.14 30.83
CA ILE A 37 -20.43 -18.61 29.95
C ILE A 37 -19.14 -18.33 30.72
N GLU A 38 -19.21 -17.74 31.93
CA GLU A 38 -18.04 -17.48 32.76
C GLU A 38 -17.37 -18.77 33.23
N SER A 39 -18.14 -19.78 33.55
CA SER A 39 -17.62 -21.11 33.91
C SER A 39 -16.89 -21.76 32.74
N LEU A 40 -17.45 -21.69 31.53
CA LEU A 40 -16.79 -22.16 30.29
C LEU A 40 -15.50 -21.39 29.97
N LYS A 41 -15.49 -20.08 30.19
CA LYS A 41 -14.25 -19.28 30.05
C LYS A 41 -13.15 -19.75 31.00
N LYS A 42 -13.48 -19.93 32.28
CA LYS A 42 -12.52 -20.43 33.28
C LYS A 42 -11.98 -21.81 32.90
N GLU A 43 -12.81 -22.69 32.36
CA GLU A 43 -12.39 -24.01 31.93
C GLU A 43 -11.48 -23.95 30.69
N ILE A 44 -11.76 -23.03 29.70
CA ILE A 44 -10.87 -22.78 28.57
C ILE A 44 -9.50 -22.28 29.07
N ASP A 45 -9.48 -21.33 30.02
CA ASP A 45 -8.24 -20.81 30.60
C ASP A 45 -7.46 -21.95 31.32
N ARG A 46 -8.16 -22.82 32.04
CA ARG A 46 -7.53 -24.00 32.67
C ARG A 46 -6.93 -24.96 31.68
N VAL A 47 -7.66 -25.31 30.61
CA VAL A 47 -7.14 -26.17 29.53
C VAL A 47 -5.93 -25.54 28.85
N SER A 48 -5.96 -24.23 28.68
CA SER A 48 -4.85 -23.46 28.06
C SER A 48 -3.56 -23.52 28.88
N THR A 49 -3.67 -23.52 30.23
CA THR A 49 -2.53 -23.52 31.13
C THR A 49 -2.06 -24.93 31.48
N ASP A 50 -2.99 -25.88 31.63
CA ASP A 50 -2.70 -27.24 32.13
C ASP A 50 -2.33 -28.23 31.01
N THR A 51 -2.58 -27.88 29.74
CA THR A 51 -2.25 -28.77 28.61
C THR A 51 -0.78 -28.70 28.28
N GLU A 52 -0.03 -29.71 28.70
CA GLU A 52 1.40 -29.83 28.44
C GLU A 52 1.72 -31.02 27.52
N PHE A 53 2.75 -30.85 26.73
CA PHE A 53 3.41 -31.92 25.99
C PHE A 53 4.92 -31.84 26.21
N ASN A 54 5.52 -32.87 26.74
CA ASN A 54 6.95 -32.93 27.01
C ASN A 54 7.44 -31.73 27.86
N THR A 55 6.71 -31.44 28.97
CA THR A 55 6.98 -30.31 29.88
C THR A 55 6.84 -28.90 29.28
N LYS A 56 6.26 -28.78 28.11
CA LYS A 56 5.95 -27.49 27.47
C LYS A 56 4.44 -27.28 27.36
N THR A 57 3.97 -26.15 27.87
CA THR A 57 2.57 -25.74 27.72
C THR A 57 2.31 -25.38 26.27
N LEU A 58 1.29 -26.00 25.64
CA LEU A 58 1.05 -25.89 24.19
C LEU A 58 0.16 -24.71 23.80
N PHE A 59 -0.74 -24.27 24.70
CA PHE A 59 -1.82 -23.33 24.35
C PHE A 59 -1.78 -22.02 25.12
N ASN A 60 -0.74 -21.76 25.89
CA ASN A 60 -0.57 -20.49 26.62
C ASN A 60 0.02 -19.34 25.79
N GLY A 61 0.23 -19.55 24.49
CA GLY A 61 0.84 -18.57 23.59
C GLY A 61 2.38 -18.52 23.63
N SER A 62 3.04 -19.31 24.52
CA SER A 62 4.51 -19.30 24.61
C SER A 62 5.24 -19.87 23.41
N LEU A 63 4.53 -20.62 22.56
CA LEU A 63 5.03 -21.17 21.30
C LEU A 63 4.66 -20.29 20.09
N ASP A 64 4.01 -19.15 20.34
CA ASP A 64 3.63 -18.22 19.29
C ASP A 64 4.83 -17.33 18.92
N THR A 65 5.14 -17.27 17.65
CA THR A 65 6.17 -16.38 17.08
C THR A 65 5.63 -14.99 16.75
N ARG A 66 4.40 -14.66 17.20
CA ARG A 66 3.82 -13.35 16.98
C ARG A 66 4.54 -12.27 17.78
N VAL A 67 4.70 -11.13 17.14
CA VAL A 67 5.26 -9.92 17.76
C VAL A 67 4.12 -9.01 18.17
N TYR A 68 4.12 -8.59 19.43
CA TYR A 68 3.20 -7.58 19.96
C TYR A 68 4.03 -6.33 20.26
N GLY A 69 3.66 -5.21 19.69
CA GLY A 69 4.39 -3.96 19.94
C GLY A 69 3.51 -2.74 19.75
N ASP A 70 3.83 -1.70 20.51
CA ASP A 70 3.25 -0.38 20.30
C ASP A 70 3.79 0.20 18.99
N HIS A 71 2.90 0.66 18.12
CA HIS A 71 3.23 1.29 16.84
C HIS A 71 3.90 0.37 15.79
N VAL A 72 3.86 -0.95 15.98
CA VAL A 72 4.44 -1.92 15.04
C VAL A 72 3.38 -2.91 14.60
N SER A 73 3.23 -3.10 13.30
CA SER A 73 2.31 -4.07 12.71
C SER A 73 3.03 -4.94 11.67
N ARG A 74 2.58 -6.18 11.50
CA ARG A 74 3.08 -7.12 10.49
C ARG A 74 4.56 -7.50 10.63
N ILE A 75 5.05 -7.67 11.86
CA ILE A 75 6.38 -8.23 12.08
C ILE A 75 6.30 -9.75 12.00
N SER A 76 7.19 -10.34 11.21
CA SER A 76 7.47 -11.76 11.19
C SER A 76 8.81 -12.01 11.87
N VAL A 77 8.84 -12.96 12.78
CA VAL A 77 10.04 -13.33 13.54
C VAL A 77 10.38 -14.79 13.24
N SER A 78 11.65 -15.09 13.01
CA SER A 78 12.11 -16.46 12.85
C SER A 78 12.26 -17.15 14.21
N ASP A 79 12.21 -18.49 14.21
CA ASP A 79 12.40 -19.33 15.42
C ASP A 79 13.80 -19.15 16.08
N ALA A 80 14.72 -18.49 15.39
CA ALA A 80 16.06 -18.20 15.92
C ALA A 80 16.07 -17.01 16.90
N VAL A 81 14.98 -16.23 16.96
CA VAL A 81 14.88 -15.08 17.88
C VAL A 81 14.29 -15.55 19.20
N ALA A 82 15.04 -15.36 20.29
CA ALA A 82 14.56 -15.72 21.62
C ALA A 82 13.35 -14.86 22.02
N ALA A 83 12.42 -15.44 22.79
CA ALA A 83 11.32 -14.68 23.36
C ALA A 83 11.87 -13.61 24.31
N GLY A 84 11.46 -12.35 24.12
CA GLY A 84 11.96 -11.24 24.93
C GLY A 84 11.37 -9.91 24.49
N LYS A 85 11.74 -8.86 25.21
CA LYS A 85 11.41 -7.48 24.86
C LYS A 85 12.59 -6.87 24.09
N TYR A 86 12.32 -6.42 22.88
CA TYR A 86 13.29 -5.76 22.02
C TYR A 86 12.85 -4.30 21.83
N ASN A 87 13.79 -3.39 21.92
CA ASN A 87 13.58 -1.99 21.59
C ASN A 87 14.25 -1.73 20.24
N PHE A 88 13.53 -1.09 19.34
CA PHE A 88 14.04 -0.70 18.04
C PHE A 88 13.98 0.83 17.93
N THR A 89 15.06 1.41 17.43
CA THR A 89 15.09 2.81 17.01
C THR A 89 15.17 2.87 15.50
N ILE A 90 14.34 3.69 14.87
CA ILE A 90 14.39 3.91 13.43
C ILE A 90 15.30 5.12 13.17
N ASP A 91 16.50 4.89 12.67
CA ASP A 91 17.45 5.95 12.35
C ASP A 91 17.12 6.63 11.03
N GLU A 92 16.77 5.85 10.02
CA GLU A 92 16.32 6.35 8.74
C GLU A 92 14.99 5.64 8.38
N ALA A 93 13.97 6.44 8.09
CA ALA A 93 12.68 5.91 7.62
C ALA A 93 12.84 5.35 6.20
N ALA A 94 12.08 4.27 5.90
CA ALA A 94 11.98 3.78 4.54
C ALA A 94 11.40 4.86 3.61
N THR A 95 11.88 4.91 2.38
CA THR A 95 11.38 5.82 1.36
C THR A 95 10.73 5.08 0.20
N GLN A 96 9.82 5.76 -0.47
CA GLN A 96 9.21 5.29 -1.72
C GLN A 96 10.15 5.56 -2.91
N ALA A 97 9.96 4.81 -3.99
CA ALA A 97 10.55 5.18 -5.28
C ALA A 97 9.78 6.35 -5.88
N VAL A 98 10.49 7.37 -6.34
CA VAL A 98 9.89 8.58 -6.93
C VAL A 98 10.58 8.90 -8.25
N TYR A 99 9.80 8.97 -9.33
CA TYR A 99 10.22 9.57 -10.60
C TYR A 99 9.84 11.06 -10.59
N ASN A 100 10.72 11.93 -11.09
CA ASN A 100 10.58 13.38 -11.01
C ASN A 100 10.40 13.88 -9.56
N ASP A 101 11.30 13.47 -8.66
CA ASP A 101 11.32 13.99 -7.29
C ASP A 101 11.79 15.45 -7.26
N PRO A 102 10.93 16.41 -6.88
CA PRO A 102 11.29 17.82 -6.80
C PRO A 102 12.40 18.13 -5.79
N LEU A 103 12.62 17.23 -4.83
CA LEU A 103 13.66 17.36 -3.80
C LEU A 103 14.99 16.70 -4.19
N GLY A 104 15.03 15.96 -5.29
CA GLY A 104 16.18 15.15 -5.72
C GLY A 104 16.91 15.72 -6.93
N ALA A 105 16.66 15.13 -8.09
CA ALA A 105 17.27 15.50 -9.36
C ALA A 105 16.48 16.60 -10.08
N ALA A 106 17.00 17.09 -11.20
CA ALA A 106 16.25 18.01 -12.06
C ALA A 106 14.96 17.33 -12.56
N VAL A 107 13.84 18.04 -12.42
CA VAL A 107 12.52 17.59 -12.91
C VAL A 107 12.53 17.59 -14.43
N THR A 108 12.14 16.48 -15.05
CA THR A 108 11.93 16.39 -16.51
C THR A 108 10.64 17.07 -16.86
N THR A 109 10.72 18.09 -17.70
CA THR A 109 9.57 18.86 -18.18
C THR A 109 9.19 18.41 -19.60
N PRO A 110 7.92 18.56 -20.01
CA PRO A 110 7.54 18.42 -21.40
C PRO A 110 8.42 19.26 -22.33
N SER A 111 8.81 18.69 -23.45
CA SER A 111 9.72 19.31 -24.42
C SER A 111 9.22 19.21 -25.87
N TYR A 112 7.98 18.78 -26.05
CA TYR A 112 7.34 18.70 -27.36
C TYR A 112 7.21 20.09 -27.99
N VAL A 113 7.52 20.16 -29.28
CA VAL A 113 7.27 21.33 -30.13
C VAL A 113 6.82 20.82 -31.51
N ASP A 114 5.72 21.32 -32.00
CA ASP A 114 5.21 20.97 -33.32
C ASP A 114 5.92 21.77 -34.46
N ASP A 115 5.52 21.49 -35.70
CA ASP A 115 6.09 22.17 -36.89
C ASP A 115 5.74 23.68 -36.96
N ASN A 116 4.75 24.16 -36.19
CA ASN A 116 4.37 25.57 -36.10
C ASN A 116 5.10 26.31 -34.98
N GLY A 117 5.79 25.56 -34.07
CA GLY A 117 6.46 26.08 -32.91
C GLY A 117 5.61 26.08 -31.65
N ASP A 118 4.42 25.45 -31.67
CA ASP A 118 3.55 25.30 -30.52
C ASP A 118 4.08 24.20 -29.61
N THR A 119 4.13 24.50 -28.31
CA THR A 119 4.56 23.53 -27.27
C THR A 119 3.37 22.69 -26.79
N ALA A 120 3.62 21.64 -26.01
CA ALA A 120 2.54 20.87 -25.40
C ALA A 120 1.54 21.75 -24.63
N ALA A 121 2.02 22.81 -23.97
CA ALA A 121 1.18 23.72 -23.19
C ALA A 121 0.25 24.60 -24.04
N ASP A 122 0.55 24.77 -25.33
CA ASP A 122 -0.24 25.58 -26.26
C ASP A 122 -1.35 24.77 -26.93
N LEU A 123 -1.36 23.44 -26.77
CA LEU A 123 -2.29 22.53 -27.43
C LEU A 123 -3.42 22.08 -26.49
N ASP A 124 -4.63 21.97 -27.04
CA ASP A 124 -5.82 21.53 -26.31
C ASP A 124 -5.97 19.99 -26.27
N ALA A 125 -5.31 19.29 -27.18
CA ALA A 125 -5.41 17.83 -27.33
C ALA A 125 -4.11 17.23 -27.87
N ILE A 126 -3.94 15.89 -27.68
CA ILE A 126 -2.82 15.12 -28.21
C ILE A 126 -2.83 15.18 -29.76
N PRO A 127 -1.74 15.62 -30.40
CA PRO A 127 -1.66 15.60 -31.86
C PRO A 127 -1.47 14.16 -32.38
N ASP A 128 -1.80 13.96 -33.69
CA ASP A 128 -1.75 12.64 -34.33
C ASP A 128 -0.38 11.96 -34.23
N ASP A 129 0.69 12.74 -34.30
CA ASP A 129 2.06 12.26 -34.27
C ASP A 129 2.60 11.96 -32.85
N ALA A 130 1.87 12.41 -31.81
CA ALA A 130 2.18 12.15 -30.43
C ALA A 130 1.25 11.10 -29.77
N ALA A 131 0.38 10.43 -30.54
CA ALA A 131 -0.39 9.30 -30.04
C ALA A 131 0.51 8.06 -29.83
N GLY A 132 0.24 7.25 -28.80
CA GLY A 132 1.06 6.07 -28.52
C GLY A 132 0.68 5.38 -27.22
N VAL A 133 1.59 4.56 -26.70
CA VAL A 133 1.40 3.80 -25.47
C VAL A 133 2.44 4.19 -24.43
N VAL A 134 1.96 4.50 -23.23
CA VAL A 134 2.79 4.66 -22.02
C VAL A 134 2.67 3.38 -21.20
N VAL A 135 3.79 2.86 -20.72
CA VAL A 135 3.81 1.71 -19.80
C VAL A 135 4.33 2.15 -18.45
N ILE A 136 3.55 1.94 -17.40
CA ILE A 136 3.93 2.22 -16.01
C ILE A 136 3.89 0.91 -15.23
N ASN A 137 5.04 0.47 -14.70
CA ASN A 137 5.18 -0.80 -13.96
C ASN A 137 4.56 -2.00 -14.69
N GLY A 138 4.67 -2.04 -16.03
CA GLY A 138 4.14 -3.11 -16.87
C GLY A 138 2.66 -2.97 -17.24
N ARG A 139 1.99 -1.86 -16.89
CA ARG A 139 0.63 -1.53 -17.31
C ARG A 139 0.66 -0.63 -18.54
N GLU A 140 0.09 -1.12 -19.62
CA GLU A 140 -0.03 -0.38 -20.87
C GLU A 140 -1.21 0.60 -20.81
N ILE A 141 -0.94 1.85 -21.18
CA ILE A 141 -1.89 2.96 -21.18
C ILE A 141 -1.90 3.55 -22.57
N LYS A 142 -2.97 3.37 -23.30
CA LYS A 142 -3.11 3.90 -24.66
C LYS A 142 -3.55 5.36 -24.62
N ILE A 143 -2.76 6.23 -25.22
CA ILE A 143 -3.06 7.64 -25.45
C ILE A 143 -3.38 7.84 -26.93
N GLU A 144 -4.56 8.38 -27.23
CA GLU A 144 -5.06 8.53 -28.57
C GLU A 144 -4.94 10.00 -29.04
N ALA A 145 -4.82 10.17 -30.35
CA ALA A 145 -4.91 11.50 -30.94
C ALA A 145 -6.27 12.12 -30.61
N GLY A 146 -6.28 13.40 -30.26
CA GLY A 146 -7.48 14.10 -29.85
C GLY A 146 -7.82 13.97 -28.36
N ASP A 147 -7.13 13.12 -27.58
CA ASP A 147 -7.29 13.08 -26.11
C ASP A 147 -6.96 14.44 -25.50
N THR A 148 -7.86 14.96 -24.68
CA THR A 148 -7.66 16.19 -23.91
C THR A 148 -6.78 15.94 -22.68
N ALA A 149 -6.27 17.01 -22.06
CA ALA A 149 -5.45 16.91 -20.84
C ALA A 149 -6.16 16.14 -19.71
N THR A 150 -7.46 16.34 -19.54
CA THR A 150 -8.27 15.64 -18.54
C THR A 150 -8.38 14.14 -18.84
N GLU A 151 -8.59 13.76 -20.11
CA GLU A 151 -8.69 12.36 -20.52
C GLU A 151 -7.35 11.66 -20.40
N VAL A 152 -6.26 12.27 -20.86
CA VAL A 152 -4.89 11.76 -20.72
C VAL A 152 -4.56 11.54 -19.25
N TYR A 153 -4.80 12.54 -18.40
CA TYR A 153 -4.50 12.40 -16.97
C TYR A 153 -5.37 11.34 -16.30
N GLY A 154 -6.64 11.22 -16.68
CA GLY A 154 -7.52 10.15 -16.21
C GLY A 154 -6.99 8.76 -16.54
N LYS A 155 -6.59 8.53 -17.82
CA LYS A 155 -5.98 7.27 -18.28
C LYS A 155 -4.66 6.96 -17.57
N LEU A 156 -3.79 7.96 -17.44
CA LEU A 156 -2.49 7.82 -16.76
C LEU A 156 -2.67 7.50 -15.27
N ARG A 157 -3.63 8.15 -14.60
CA ARG A 157 -3.92 7.90 -13.18
C ARG A 157 -4.44 6.49 -12.95
N GLU A 158 -5.42 6.04 -13.74
CA GLU A 158 -5.94 4.67 -13.65
C GLU A 158 -4.84 3.63 -13.91
N GLY A 159 -4.04 3.84 -14.94
CA GLY A 159 -2.92 2.94 -15.26
C GLY A 159 -1.84 2.94 -14.20
N ALA A 160 -1.53 4.09 -13.58
CA ALA A 160 -0.57 4.19 -12.48
C ALA A 160 -1.10 3.47 -11.23
N GLU A 161 -2.36 3.67 -10.84
CA GLU A 161 -3.00 2.96 -9.72
C GLU A 161 -2.96 1.43 -9.92
N LEU A 162 -3.26 0.94 -11.13
CA LEU A 162 -3.13 -0.48 -11.47
C LEU A 162 -1.67 -0.97 -11.48
N GLY A 163 -0.72 -0.08 -11.67
CA GLY A 163 0.72 -0.30 -11.59
C GLY A 163 1.31 -0.05 -10.20
N GLU A 164 0.46 0.10 -9.18
CA GLU A 164 0.86 0.32 -7.79
C GLU A 164 1.70 1.60 -7.60
N CYS A 165 1.31 2.64 -8.33
CA CYS A 165 1.90 3.98 -8.29
C CYS A 165 0.82 5.04 -8.21
N SER A 166 1.14 6.16 -7.59
CA SER A 166 0.38 7.40 -7.70
C SER A 166 1.04 8.36 -8.69
N ILE A 167 0.24 9.12 -9.43
CA ILE A 167 0.71 10.14 -10.36
C ILE A 167 0.18 11.51 -9.93
N ASN A 168 1.03 12.53 -9.98
CA ASN A 168 0.67 13.89 -9.62
C ASN A 168 1.31 14.87 -10.59
N PRO A 169 0.57 15.88 -11.10
CA PRO A 169 1.17 16.97 -11.84
C PRO A 169 2.00 17.86 -10.89
N LEU A 170 3.04 18.46 -11.43
CA LEU A 170 3.89 19.40 -10.72
C LEU A 170 3.72 20.80 -11.28
N ILE A 171 3.87 21.80 -10.41
CA ILE A 171 3.93 23.21 -10.79
C ILE A 171 5.15 23.87 -10.20
N GLN A 172 5.78 24.78 -10.94
CA GLN A 172 6.89 25.56 -10.42
C GLN A 172 6.37 26.75 -9.59
N ALA A 173 6.73 26.77 -8.31
CA ALA A 173 6.39 27.83 -7.38
C ALA A 173 7.63 28.29 -6.61
N GLY A 174 7.97 29.59 -6.72
CA GLY A 174 9.14 30.13 -6.00
C GLY A 174 10.48 29.51 -6.40
N GLY A 175 10.61 28.96 -7.62
CA GLY A 175 11.84 28.34 -8.12
C GLY A 175 11.99 26.84 -7.80
N ILE A 176 11.01 26.25 -7.11
CA ILE A 176 10.94 24.81 -6.82
C ILE A 176 9.69 24.20 -7.43
N TYR A 177 9.74 22.91 -7.71
CA TYR A 177 8.56 22.17 -8.12
C TYR A 177 7.80 21.65 -6.91
N VAL A 178 6.47 21.77 -6.93
CA VAL A 178 5.56 21.27 -5.90
C VAL A 178 4.40 20.55 -6.58
N LYS A 179 3.72 19.67 -5.86
CA LYS A 179 2.49 19.02 -6.36
C LYS A 179 1.43 20.09 -6.65
N LYS A 180 0.77 19.95 -7.80
CA LYS A 180 -0.31 20.83 -8.21
C LYS A 180 -1.62 20.35 -7.61
N ASP A 181 -2.29 21.19 -6.85
CA ASP A 181 -3.62 20.91 -6.26
C ASP A 181 -4.79 21.20 -7.23
N ALA A 182 -4.48 21.45 -8.51
CA ALA A 182 -5.45 21.73 -9.57
C ALA A 182 -5.39 20.65 -10.65
N ASP A 183 -6.33 20.73 -11.60
CA ASP A 183 -6.38 19.84 -12.77
C ASP A 183 -5.07 19.89 -13.57
N TYR A 184 -4.70 18.73 -14.11
CA TYR A 184 -3.56 18.61 -15.02
C TYR A 184 -3.81 19.43 -16.28
N THR A 185 -2.79 20.14 -16.71
CA THR A 185 -2.74 20.80 -18.03
C THR A 185 -1.51 20.30 -18.78
N PHE A 186 -1.60 20.22 -20.10
CA PHE A 186 -0.44 19.90 -20.90
C PHE A 186 0.69 20.92 -20.65
N GLY A 187 1.91 20.43 -20.60
CA GLY A 187 3.07 21.22 -20.16
C GLY A 187 3.41 21.09 -18.69
N ASP A 188 2.51 20.62 -17.82
CA ASP A 188 2.83 20.30 -16.42
C ASP A 188 3.71 19.03 -16.36
N PRO A 189 4.85 19.08 -15.69
CA PRO A 189 5.62 17.86 -15.41
C PRO A 189 4.85 16.88 -14.54
N LEU A 190 5.06 15.59 -14.73
CA LEU A 190 4.41 14.52 -13.99
C LEU A 190 5.39 13.87 -13.01
N GLN A 191 4.99 13.75 -11.74
CA GLN A 191 5.66 12.95 -10.73
C GLN A 191 4.95 11.61 -10.57
N LEU A 192 5.70 10.52 -10.54
CA LEU A 192 5.17 9.21 -10.17
C LEU A 192 5.84 8.74 -8.88
N THR A 193 5.03 8.22 -7.96
CA THR A 193 5.49 7.71 -6.67
C THR A 193 4.97 6.29 -6.48
N SER A 194 5.83 5.33 -6.16
CA SER A 194 5.41 3.97 -5.82
C SER A 194 4.54 3.97 -4.54
N ASP A 195 3.54 3.11 -4.48
CA ASP A 195 2.71 2.94 -3.29
C ASP A 195 3.44 2.15 -2.18
N PHE A 196 4.55 1.50 -2.53
CA PHE A 196 5.38 0.72 -1.60
C PHE A 196 6.61 1.50 -1.15
N TYR A 197 7.08 1.15 0.05
CA TYR A 197 8.32 1.64 0.65
C TYR A 197 9.43 0.60 0.55
N GLY A 198 10.68 1.05 0.71
CA GLY A 198 11.85 0.18 0.78
C GLY A 198 12.50 -0.06 -0.57
N SER A 199 13.60 -0.79 -0.55
CA SER A 199 14.44 -1.07 -1.73
C SER A 199 13.74 -1.90 -2.82
N GLY A 200 12.64 -2.58 -2.47
CA GLY A 200 11.79 -3.32 -3.41
C GLY A 200 10.83 -2.43 -4.20
N SER A 201 10.61 -1.18 -3.78
CA SER A 201 9.74 -0.26 -4.51
C SER A 201 10.43 0.28 -5.76
N GLN A 202 9.70 0.35 -6.87
CA GLN A 202 10.24 0.78 -8.16
C GLN A 202 9.20 1.57 -8.95
N VAL A 203 9.66 2.49 -9.79
CA VAL A 203 8.85 3.18 -10.78
C VAL A 203 9.48 2.97 -12.16
N LYS A 204 8.90 2.06 -12.95
CA LYS A 204 9.35 1.76 -14.33
C LYS A 204 8.41 2.46 -15.31
N ILE A 205 9.01 3.21 -16.23
CA ILE A 205 8.27 3.97 -17.24
C ILE A 205 8.88 3.67 -18.61
N SER A 206 8.03 3.45 -19.61
CA SER A 206 8.44 3.47 -21.00
C SER A 206 7.33 4.01 -21.89
N CYS A 207 7.71 4.61 -23.01
CA CYS A 207 6.83 5.08 -24.06
C CYS A 207 7.27 4.44 -25.39
N ASP A 208 6.33 4.12 -26.26
CA ASP A 208 6.60 3.58 -27.59
C ASP A 208 6.80 4.67 -28.66
N ASN A 209 6.42 5.91 -28.34
CA ASN A 209 6.50 7.07 -29.23
C ASN A 209 7.32 8.19 -28.56
N GLU A 210 8.38 8.64 -29.25
CA GLU A 210 9.27 9.70 -28.76
C GLU A 210 8.53 11.04 -28.60
N LYS A 211 7.64 11.40 -29.53
CA LYS A 211 6.87 12.63 -29.45
C LYS A 211 5.89 12.60 -28.27
N LEU A 212 5.28 11.45 -27.97
CA LEU A 212 4.45 11.26 -26.78
C LEU A 212 5.28 11.44 -25.50
N ALA A 213 6.47 10.83 -25.46
CA ALA A 213 7.38 10.98 -24.33
C ALA A 213 7.76 12.46 -24.09
N GLN A 214 8.12 13.17 -25.16
CA GLN A 214 8.41 14.61 -25.11
C GLN A 214 7.18 15.44 -24.71
N PHE A 215 5.98 15.06 -25.21
CA PHE A 215 4.73 15.74 -24.91
C PHE A 215 4.33 15.65 -23.42
N LEU A 216 4.52 14.48 -22.82
CA LEU A 216 4.18 14.23 -21.42
C LEU A 216 5.35 14.52 -20.45
N GLY A 217 6.55 14.80 -20.94
CA GLY A 217 7.75 14.92 -20.09
C GLY A 217 8.13 13.60 -19.41
N LEU A 218 7.89 12.47 -20.10
CA LEU A 218 8.22 11.14 -19.64
C LEU A 218 9.43 10.60 -20.42
N PRO A 219 10.21 9.64 -19.87
CA PRO A 219 11.30 9.02 -20.62
C PRO A 219 10.76 8.02 -21.64
N MET A 220 11.46 7.84 -22.75
CA MET A 220 11.23 6.71 -23.65
C MET A 220 11.41 5.37 -22.92
N SER A 221 12.37 5.32 -22.00
CA SER A 221 12.57 4.23 -21.05
C SER A 221 13.45 4.73 -19.91
N ASN A 222 13.12 4.34 -18.68
CA ASN A 222 14.01 4.56 -17.54
C ASN A 222 14.72 3.27 -17.07
N ALA A 223 14.82 2.26 -17.95
CA ALA A 223 15.38 0.94 -17.60
C ALA A 223 16.82 1.02 -17.06
N ASP A 224 17.60 1.99 -17.54
CA ASP A 224 18.99 2.20 -17.10
C ASP A 224 19.13 2.94 -15.76
N ASN A 225 18.05 3.60 -15.31
CA ASN A 225 18.03 4.36 -14.06
C ASN A 225 16.63 4.32 -13.45
N ILE A 226 16.21 3.12 -12.99
CA ILE A 226 14.92 2.93 -12.37
C ILE A 226 14.96 3.54 -10.97
N PRO A 227 14.09 4.52 -10.64
CA PRO A 227 13.95 5.00 -9.28
C PRO A 227 13.57 3.85 -8.33
N THR A 228 14.27 3.77 -7.22
CA THR A 228 14.01 2.80 -6.15
C THR A 228 13.90 3.51 -4.81
N GLY A 229 13.08 2.98 -3.92
CA GLY A 229 13.04 3.42 -2.53
C GLY A 229 14.23 2.90 -1.73
N LYS A 230 14.31 3.31 -0.48
CA LYS A 230 15.33 2.83 0.47
C LYS A 230 14.64 2.14 1.63
N ASP A 231 15.28 1.09 2.13
CA ASP A 231 14.83 0.41 3.34
C ASP A 231 15.05 1.28 4.58
N ALA A 232 14.23 1.05 5.61
CA ALA A 232 14.47 1.65 6.91
C ALA A 232 15.76 1.09 7.51
N LYS A 233 16.52 1.93 8.20
CA LYS A 233 17.62 1.49 9.05
C LYS A 233 17.19 1.48 10.51
N LEU A 234 17.48 0.38 11.19
CA LEU A 234 17.14 0.13 12.58
C LEU A 234 18.44 -0.04 13.39
N GLU A 235 18.47 0.53 14.59
CA GLU A 235 19.40 0.21 15.68
C GLU A 235 18.72 -0.43 16.86
#